data_58f6e5e8b753dcf3a0ac16b4edd55a41
#
_entry.id   58f6e5e8b753dcf3a0ac16b4edd55a41
#
_cell.length_a   1.000
_cell.length_b   1.000
_cell.length_c   1.000
_cell.angle_alpha   90.00
_cell.angle_beta   90.00
_cell.angle_gamma   90.00
#
_symmetry.space_group_name_H-M   'P 1'
#
loop_
_entity.id
_entity.type
_entity.pdbx_description
1 polymer ?
#
loop_
_entity_poly.entity_id
_entity_poly.type
_entity_poly.pdbx_seq_one_letter_code
_entity_poly.pdbx_strand_id
1 'polypeptide(L)'
;MHRYKPVRLILENGTVFHGQSFGAEKAASGEVVFSTAMVGYPESLTDPSYEGQILTLTYPIIGNYGVPAESETDGISDFFESGRIHISGLIVQDYCDDYSHWNAQQSLGDWLRQHNVPGVSGIDTRLLTKVLREKGSMLGKIVFEEEDEIDFYDPESENLVTKVSCKEPVEYRYGEKKVVMIDCGAKLQIVRELIKQRIHLIRVPWDYDFTGMDYDGLFISNGPGNPDYCAITVEHIRKAMQQDKPVFGICMGNQLLAKAAGANTYKLKYGHRSHNQPVRRVGDNACFITSQNHGYAVNESLLGDEWEPWFINMNDGTNEGIRHKTKPFFSVQFHPEATGGPTDTRFFFEEFVKLVTARQDSGILTE
;
A
#
# COMPACT_ATOMS: atom_id res chain seq x y z
N MET A 1 -30.94 -20.18 -1.39
CA MET A 1 -31.07 -18.72 -1.20
C MET A 1 -30.38 -18.35 0.09
N HIS A 2 -29.20 -17.77 0.01
CA HIS A 2 -28.57 -17.19 1.19
C HIS A 2 -29.43 -16.01 1.67
N ARG A 3 -29.92 -16.11 2.90
CA ARG A 3 -30.69 -15.03 3.53
C ARG A 3 -29.66 -14.02 4.04
N TYR A 4 -29.46 -12.93 3.32
CA TYR A 4 -28.56 -11.84 3.76
C TYR A 4 -29.07 -11.29 5.11
N LYS A 5 -28.16 -11.24 6.11
CA LYS A 5 -28.52 -10.66 7.42
C LYS A 5 -28.44 -9.14 7.38
N PRO A 6 -29.35 -8.42 8.03
CA PRO A 6 -29.21 -6.99 8.27
C PRO A 6 -27.91 -6.69 9.03
N VAL A 7 -27.22 -5.61 8.64
CA VAL A 7 -25.97 -5.18 9.25
C VAL A 7 -25.92 -3.66 9.26
N ARG A 8 -25.24 -3.09 10.25
CA ARG A 8 -25.06 -1.64 10.39
C ARG A 8 -23.58 -1.29 10.34
N LEU A 9 -23.24 -0.24 9.59
CA LEU A 9 -22.00 0.49 9.75
C LEU A 9 -22.28 1.70 10.65
N ILE A 10 -21.61 1.77 11.79
CA ILE A 10 -21.73 2.86 12.77
C ILE A 10 -20.41 3.63 12.78
N LEU A 11 -20.44 4.91 12.45
CA LEU A 11 -19.27 5.78 12.51
C LEU A 11 -19.14 6.40 13.93
N GLU A 12 -17.92 6.77 14.32
CA GLU A 12 -17.64 7.36 15.65
C GLU A 12 -18.42 8.66 15.94
N ASN A 13 -18.86 9.37 14.90
CA ASN A 13 -19.70 10.57 15.04
C ASN A 13 -21.19 10.25 15.23
N GLY A 14 -21.55 8.97 15.39
CA GLY A 14 -22.92 8.50 15.56
C GLY A 14 -23.73 8.30 14.28
N THR A 15 -23.15 8.57 13.10
CA THR A 15 -23.85 8.28 11.82
C THR A 15 -23.95 6.79 11.60
N VAL A 16 -25.16 6.32 11.23
CA VAL A 16 -25.46 4.91 11.00
C VAL A 16 -25.89 4.70 9.55
N PHE A 17 -25.29 3.71 8.90
CA PHE A 17 -25.71 3.21 7.61
C PHE A 17 -26.23 1.78 7.76
N HIS A 18 -27.34 1.47 7.09
CA HIS A 18 -27.95 0.14 7.10
C HIS A 18 -27.65 -0.58 5.80
N GLY A 19 -27.25 -1.85 5.88
CA GLY A 19 -26.93 -2.68 4.74
C GLY A 19 -27.27 -4.14 4.99
N GLN A 20 -26.76 -5.01 4.13
CA GLN A 20 -26.93 -6.45 4.18
C GLN A 20 -25.58 -7.14 4.09
N SER A 21 -25.36 -8.20 4.87
CA SER A 21 -24.15 -8.98 4.84
C SER A 21 -24.05 -9.84 3.59
N PHE A 22 -22.86 -9.88 2.96
CA PHE A 22 -22.54 -10.85 1.91
C PHE A 22 -21.21 -11.58 2.17
N GLY A 23 -20.45 -11.17 3.19
CA GLY A 23 -19.21 -11.80 3.66
C GLY A 23 -19.43 -12.63 4.94
N ALA A 24 -18.41 -12.65 5.81
CA ALA A 24 -18.51 -13.30 7.11
C ALA A 24 -19.48 -12.55 8.04
N GLU A 25 -20.25 -13.30 8.83
CA GLU A 25 -21.15 -12.76 9.84
C GLU A 25 -20.37 -12.50 11.14
N LYS A 26 -19.50 -11.49 11.12
CA LYS A 26 -18.63 -11.13 12.23
C LYS A 26 -18.59 -9.62 12.39
N ALA A 27 -18.74 -9.14 13.62
CA ALA A 27 -18.51 -7.75 13.95
C ALA A 27 -17.03 -7.38 13.72
N ALA A 28 -16.78 -6.18 13.21
CA ALA A 28 -15.42 -5.67 12.95
C ALA A 28 -15.35 -4.16 13.15
N SER A 29 -14.17 -3.65 13.50
CA SER A 29 -13.93 -2.24 13.73
C SER A 29 -12.61 -1.81 13.06
N GLY A 30 -12.50 -0.52 12.71
CA GLY A 30 -11.32 0.06 12.08
C GLY A 30 -11.55 1.46 11.55
N GLU A 31 -10.53 2.03 10.91
CA GLU A 31 -10.64 3.31 10.20
C GLU A 31 -11.42 3.12 8.90
N VAL A 32 -12.52 3.83 8.73
CA VAL A 32 -13.32 3.78 7.49
C VAL A 32 -12.68 4.67 6.45
N VAL A 33 -12.28 4.04 5.35
CA VAL A 33 -11.66 4.70 4.21
C VAL A 33 -12.40 4.38 2.93
N PHE A 34 -12.19 5.16 1.87
CA PHE A 34 -12.79 4.88 0.57
C PHE A 34 -11.76 4.83 -0.55
N SER A 35 -12.01 3.99 -1.54
CA SER A 35 -11.26 3.92 -2.79
C SER A 35 -12.18 4.16 -3.98
N THR A 36 -11.71 4.94 -4.95
CA THR A 36 -12.39 5.17 -6.22
C THR A 36 -11.89 4.28 -7.36
N ALA A 37 -11.10 3.26 -7.03
CA ALA A 37 -10.66 2.26 -7.98
C ALA A 37 -11.85 1.50 -8.58
N MET A 38 -11.81 1.29 -9.90
CA MET A 38 -12.88 0.60 -10.65
C MET A 38 -12.67 -0.92 -10.70
N VAL A 39 -11.43 -1.37 -10.58
CA VAL A 39 -10.98 -2.76 -10.72
C VAL A 39 -9.91 -3.07 -9.67
N GLY A 40 -9.51 -4.34 -9.52
CA GLY A 40 -8.42 -4.73 -8.63
C GLY A 40 -8.84 -4.89 -7.18
N TYR A 41 -10.08 -5.34 -6.91
CA TYR A 41 -10.49 -5.54 -5.51
C TYR A 41 -9.76 -6.73 -4.85
N PRO A 42 -9.43 -7.87 -5.50
CA PRO A 42 -8.66 -8.91 -4.84
C PRO A 42 -7.28 -8.42 -4.40
N GLU A 43 -6.62 -7.65 -5.26
CA GLU A 43 -5.32 -7.04 -4.99
C GLU A 43 -5.42 -6.00 -3.86
N SER A 44 -6.45 -5.15 -3.88
CA SER A 44 -6.69 -4.17 -2.82
C SER A 44 -6.95 -4.82 -1.47
N LEU A 45 -7.76 -5.90 -1.43
CA LEU A 45 -8.10 -6.57 -0.17
C LEU A 45 -6.89 -7.29 0.46
N THR A 46 -5.94 -7.72 -0.36
CA THR A 46 -4.70 -8.39 0.09
C THR A 46 -3.49 -7.44 0.21
N ASP A 47 -3.67 -6.15 -0.07
CA ASP A 47 -2.63 -5.13 0.13
C ASP A 47 -2.43 -4.87 1.64
N PRO A 48 -1.23 -5.15 2.19
CA PRO A 48 -0.95 -4.91 3.61
C PRO A 48 -1.17 -3.46 4.07
N SER A 49 -1.13 -2.49 3.15
CA SER A 49 -1.37 -1.08 3.46
C SER A 49 -2.79 -0.78 3.95
N TYR A 50 -3.74 -1.71 3.78
CA TYR A 50 -5.10 -1.62 4.33
C TYR A 50 -5.26 -2.26 5.71
N GLU A 51 -4.20 -2.71 6.37
CA GLU A 51 -4.30 -3.30 7.72
C GLU A 51 -5.03 -2.37 8.68
N GLY A 52 -6.07 -2.90 9.35
CA GLY A 52 -6.87 -2.16 10.33
C GLY A 52 -7.93 -1.22 9.73
N GLN A 53 -8.18 -1.26 8.41
CA GLN A 53 -9.14 -0.37 7.76
C GLN A 53 -10.41 -1.09 7.30
N ILE A 54 -11.56 -0.42 7.39
CA ILE A 54 -12.80 -0.80 6.73
C ILE A 54 -12.83 -0.09 5.39
N LEU A 55 -12.69 -0.86 4.31
CA LEU A 55 -12.58 -0.33 2.96
C LEU A 55 -13.95 -0.15 2.30
N THR A 56 -14.24 1.07 1.86
CA THR A 56 -15.42 1.37 1.03
C THR A 56 -15.00 1.47 -0.43
N LEU A 57 -15.54 0.62 -1.29
CA LEU A 57 -15.37 0.72 -2.74
C LEU A 57 -16.52 1.54 -3.34
N THR A 58 -16.18 2.62 -4.04
CA THR A 58 -17.18 3.55 -4.59
C THR A 58 -17.69 3.13 -5.96
N TYR A 59 -17.04 2.18 -6.63
CA TYR A 59 -17.53 1.62 -7.89
C TYR A 59 -18.86 0.90 -7.62
N PRO A 60 -19.90 1.13 -8.43
CA PRO A 60 -21.27 0.71 -8.09
C PRO A 60 -21.44 -0.79 -7.89
N ILE A 61 -20.81 -1.62 -8.74
CA ILE A 61 -20.99 -3.08 -8.73
C ILE A 61 -19.65 -3.75 -8.42
N ILE A 62 -19.60 -4.53 -7.34
CA ILE A 62 -18.42 -5.28 -6.92
C ILE A 62 -18.75 -6.78 -6.83
N GLY A 63 -17.79 -7.64 -7.19
CA GLY A 63 -17.91 -9.10 -7.19
C GLY A 63 -18.10 -9.70 -8.58
N ASN A 64 -18.47 -8.91 -9.56
CA ASN A 64 -18.86 -9.34 -10.91
C ASN A 64 -17.78 -10.12 -11.70
N TYR A 65 -16.51 -10.04 -11.34
CA TYR A 65 -15.46 -10.86 -11.97
C TYR A 65 -14.85 -11.92 -11.03
N GLY A 66 -15.41 -12.09 -9.83
CA GLY A 66 -15.00 -13.13 -8.88
C GLY A 66 -13.59 -12.91 -8.30
N VAL A 67 -13.03 -13.98 -7.79
CA VAL A 67 -11.69 -14.02 -7.19
C VAL A 67 -10.89 -15.14 -7.84
N PRO A 68 -9.62 -14.92 -8.23
CA PRO A 68 -8.75 -15.95 -8.81
C PRO A 68 -8.42 -17.06 -7.81
N ALA A 69 -7.89 -18.17 -8.32
CA ALA A 69 -7.36 -19.22 -7.49
C ALA A 69 -6.12 -18.77 -6.73
N GLU A 70 -5.92 -19.35 -5.55
CA GLU A 70 -4.63 -19.27 -4.89
C GLU A 70 -3.61 -20.10 -5.68
N SER A 71 -2.68 -19.43 -6.35
CA SER A 71 -1.56 -20.04 -7.06
C SER A 71 -0.29 -19.28 -6.74
N GLU A 72 0.82 -20.01 -6.75
CA GLU A 72 2.14 -19.46 -6.42
C GLU A 72 3.18 -19.92 -7.45
N THR A 73 4.05 -18.99 -7.81
CA THR A 73 5.26 -19.26 -8.57
C THR A 73 6.46 -18.91 -7.68
N ASP A 74 7.34 -19.87 -7.44
CA ASP A 74 8.54 -19.70 -6.58
C ASP A 74 8.19 -19.23 -5.15
N GLY A 75 7.06 -19.67 -4.59
CA GLY A 75 6.59 -19.29 -3.25
C GLY A 75 6.05 -17.85 -3.16
N ILE A 76 5.75 -17.22 -4.29
CA ILE A 76 5.14 -15.90 -4.39
C ILE A 76 3.78 -16.05 -5.04
N SER A 77 2.71 -15.52 -4.41
CA SER A 77 1.38 -15.55 -5.01
C SER A 77 1.38 -14.88 -6.40
N ASP A 78 0.69 -15.48 -7.35
CA ASP A 78 0.59 -14.96 -8.72
C ASP A 78 -0.38 -13.78 -8.83
N PHE A 79 -1.41 -13.74 -7.99
CA PHE A 79 -2.54 -12.83 -8.14
C PHE A 79 -2.76 -11.90 -6.94
N PHE A 80 -2.31 -12.28 -5.74
CA PHE A 80 -2.54 -11.52 -4.53
C PHE A 80 -1.30 -10.72 -4.11
N GLU A 81 -1.51 -9.70 -3.30
CA GLU A 81 -0.45 -8.83 -2.81
C GLU A 81 0.17 -9.33 -1.50
N SER A 82 -0.48 -10.30 -0.85
CA SER A 82 0.04 -10.99 0.33
C SER A 82 -0.70 -12.31 0.53
N GLY A 83 -0.31 -13.09 1.53
CA GLY A 83 -0.93 -14.39 1.87
C GLY A 83 -2.26 -14.30 2.62
N ARG A 84 -2.84 -13.10 2.82
CA ARG A 84 -4.13 -12.94 3.53
C ARG A 84 -4.86 -11.66 3.13
N ILE A 85 -6.15 -11.56 3.49
CA ILE A 85 -6.91 -10.31 3.44
C ILE A 85 -6.51 -9.46 4.65
N HIS A 86 -6.26 -8.15 4.41
CA HIS A 86 -5.83 -7.20 5.44
C HIS A 86 -6.91 -6.25 5.91
N ILE A 87 -7.93 -6.01 5.09
CA ILE A 87 -9.04 -5.14 5.50
C ILE A 87 -9.82 -5.73 6.67
N SER A 88 -10.27 -4.87 7.59
CA SER A 88 -11.17 -5.27 8.68
C SER A 88 -12.60 -5.55 8.20
N GLY A 89 -13.01 -4.95 7.08
CA GLY A 89 -14.33 -5.15 6.47
C GLY A 89 -14.44 -4.45 5.14
N LEU A 90 -15.38 -4.91 4.30
CA LEU A 90 -15.63 -4.37 2.96
C LEU A 90 -17.04 -3.77 2.89
N ILE A 91 -17.13 -2.53 2.40
CA ILE A 91 -18.40 -1.81 2.17
C ILE A 91 -18.54 -1.57 0.67
N VAL A 92 -19.70 -1.99 0.12
CA VAL A 92 -20.05 -1.78 -1.30
C VAL A 92 -21.49 -1.31 -1.44
N GLN A 93 -21.82 -0.69 -2.56
CA GLN A 93 -23.21 -0.35 -2.87
C GLN A 93 -23.95 -1.62 -3.33
N ASP A 94 -23.55 -2.20 -4.44
CA ASP A 94 -24.14 -3.38 -5.01
C ASP A 94 -23.12 -4.53 -5.06
N TYR A 95 -23.49 -5.67 -4.48
CA TYR A 95 -22.72 -6.89 -4.55
C TYR A 95 -23.30 -7.83 -5.62
N CYS A 96 -22.44 -8.31 -6.50
CA CYS A 96 -22.77 -9.33 -7.50
C CYS A 96 -22.21 -10.69 -7.05
N ASP A 97 -23.11 -11.63 -6.76
CA ASP A 97 -22.73 -12.99 -6.39
C ASP A 97 -22.36 -13.84 -7.62
N ASP A 98 -23.04 -13.58 -8.74
CA ASP A 98 -22.73 -14.21 -10.02
C ASP A 98 -21.52 -13.54 -10.65
N TYR A 99 -20.44 -14.31 -10.80
CA TYR A 99 -19.21 -13.79 -11.39
C TYR A 99 -18.92 -14.41 -12.77
N SER A 100 -18.25 -13.63 -13.62
CA SER A 100 -17.86 -14.07 -14.95
C SER A 100 -16.50 -13.48 -15.34
N HIS A 101 -15.45 -14.27 -15.15
CA HIS A 101 -14.10 -13.94 -15.63
C HIS A 101 -13.33 -15.24 -15.84
N TRP A 102 -12.48 -15.29 -16.87
CA TRP A 102 -11.73 -16.49 -17.24
C TRP A 102 -10.87 -17.05 -16.12
N ASN A 103 -10.40 -16.19 -15.20
CA ASN A 103 -9.52 -16.55 -14.07
C ASN A 103 -10.26 -16.72 -12.73
N ALA A 104 -11.58 -16.52 -12.71
CA ALA A 104 -12.34 -16.61 -11.47
C ALA A 104 -12.56 -18.07 -11.05
N GLN A 105 -12.38 -18.36 -9.76
CA GLN A 105 -12.59 -19.67 -9.14
C GLN A 105 -13.68 -19.66 -8.09
N GLN A 106 -13.96 -18.49 -7.49
CA GLN A 106 -14.96 -18.35 -6.44
C GLN A 106 -15.57 -16.95 -6.42
N SER A 107 -16.71 -16.82 -5.73
CA SER A 107 -17.33 -15.52 -5.50
C SER A 107 -16.53 -14.73 -4.46
N LEU A 108 -16.61 -13.38 -4.54
CA LEU A 108 -16.02 -12.51 -3.53
C LEU A 108 -16.60 -12.78 -2.14
N GLY A 109 -17.92 -13.06 -2.05
CA GLY A 109 -18.57 -13.35 -0.78
C GLY A 109 -18.08 -14.64 -0.14
N ASP A 110 -17.86 -15.71 -0.92
CA ASP A 110 -17.30 -16.97 -0.40
C ASP A 110 -15.86 -16.76 0.08
N TRP A 111 -15.05 -16.03 -0.67
CA TRP A 111 -13.69 -15.72 -0.29
C TRP A 111 -13.60 -14.91 1.02
N LEU A 112 -14.45 -13.88 1.17
CA LEU A 112 -14.52 -13.11 2.41
C LEU A 112 -14.96 -13.99 3.60
N ARG A 113 -15.92 -14.92 3.40
CA ARG A 113 -16.35 -15.86 4.44
C ARG A 113 -15.21 -16.80 4.86
N GLN A 114 -14.47 -17.35 3.91
CA GLN A 114 -13.31 -18.22 4.18
C GLN A 114 -12.23 -17.50 5.01
N HIS A 115 -12.02 -16.22 4.75
CA HIS A 115 -11.05 -15.39 5.46
C HIS A 115 -11.62 -14.70 6.72
N ASN A 116 -12.88 -15.00 7.07
CA ASN A 116 -13.55 -14.43 8.24
C ASN A 116 -13.61 -12.87 8.24
N VAL A 117 -13.85 -12.29 7.06
CA VAL A 117 -13.95 -10.85 6.84
C VAL A 117 -15.41 -10.46 6.51
N PRO A 118 -16.02 -9.50 7.21
CA PRO A 118 -17.37 -9.05 6.90
C PRO A 118 -17.40 -8.25 5.59
N GLY A 119 -18.43 -8.51 4.77
CA GLY A 119 -18.78 -7.75 3.58
C GLY A 119 -20.18 -7.19 3.71
N VAL A 120 -20.36 -5.91 3.43
CA VAL A 120 -21.65 -5.20 3.58
C VAL A 120 -22.04 -4.55 2.26
N SER A 121 -23.22 -4.88 1.76
CA SER A 121 -23.83 -4.29 0.56
C SER A 121 -25.07 -3.46 0.90
N GLY A 122 -25.59 -2.68 -0.05
CA GLY A 122 -26.78 -1.85 0.11
C GLY A 122 -26.54 -0.53 0.84
N ILE A 123 -25.27 -0.17 1.10
CA ILE A 123 -24.90 1.13 1.68
C ILE A 123 -24.75 2.18 0.55
N ASP A 124 -25.32 3.36 0.76
CA ASP A 124 -25.05 4.51 -0.09
C ASP A 124 -23.57 4.94 0.06
N THR A 125 -22.69 4.29 -0.72
CA THR A 125 -21.24 4.56 -0.71
C THR A 125 -20.91 5.97 -1.16
N ARG A 126 -21.77 6.60 -1.97
CA ARG A 126 -21.62 8.00 -2.37
C ARG A 126 -21.82 8.94 -1.20
N LEU A 127 -22.89 8.73 -0.40
CA LEU A 127 -23.14 9.53 0.81
C LEU A 127 -22.03 9.30 1.83
N LEU A 128 -21.63 8.06 2.08
CA LEU A 128 -20.53 7.73 2.98
C LEU A 128 -19.24 8.44 2.56
N THR A 129 -18.88 8.39 1.27
CA THR A 129 -17.70 9.09 0.73
C THR A 129 -17.78 10.60 0.94
N LYS A 130 -18.96 11.22 0.77
CA LYS A 130 -19.15 12.66 1.06
C LYS A 130 -18.87 12.97 2.52
N VAL A 131 -19.40 12.17 3.45
CA VAL A 131 -19.15 12.32 4.89
C VAL A 131 -17.65 12.24 5.18
N LEU A 132 -16.95 11.23 4.65
CA LEU A 132 -15.51 11.05 4.85
C LEU A 132 -14.67 12.19 4.24
N ARG A 133 -15.06 12.71 3.08
CA ARG A 133 -14.37 13.87 2.47
C ARG A 133 -14.57 15.16 3.26
N GLU A 134 -15.75 15.36 3.83
CA GLU A 134 -16.07 16.57 4.59
C GLU A 134 -15.48 16.54 6.00
N LYS A 135 -15.45 15.39 6.66
CA LYS A 135 -15.03 15.26 8.06
C LYS A 135 -13.61 14.71 8.25
N GLY A 136 -13.11 13.96 7.27
CA GLY A 136 -11.91 13.13 7.33
C GLY A 136 -12.25 11.65 7.39
N SER A 137 -11.24 10.79 7.27
CA SER A 137 -11.41 9.39 7.63
C SER A 137 -11.80 9.29 9.11
N MET A 138 -12.65 8.33 9.45
CA MET A 138 -13.24 8.17 10.78
C MET A 138 -13.18 6.72 11.22
N LEU A 139 -13.19 6.50 12.53
CA LEU A 139 -13.40 5.17 13.08
C LEU A 139 -14.83 4.72 12.81
N GLY A 140 -14.98 3.44 12.51
CA GLY A 140 -16.27 2.80 12.30
C GLY A 140 -16.30 1.38 12.79
N LYS A 141 -17.50 0.87 12.98
CA LYS A 141 -17.74 -0.53 13.34
C LYS A 141 -18.90 -1.12 12.55
N ILE A 142 -18.71 -2.36 12.11
CA ILE A 142 -19.70 -3.19 11.45
C ILE A 142 -20.31 -4.09 12.52
N VAL A 143 -21.62 -4.00 12.73
CA VAL A 143 -22.35 -4.77 13.76
C VAL A 143 -23.58 -5.44 13.15
N PHE A 144 -23.88 -6.66 13.59
CA PHE A 144 -25.00 -7.47 13.07
C PHE A 144 -26.23 -7.36 13.95
N GLU A 145 -26.07 -7.44 15.26
CA GLU A 145 -27.12 -7.36 16.24
C GLU A 145 -27.03 -6.08 17.06
N GLU A 146 -28.09 -5.69 17.74
CA GLU A 146 -28.07 -4.49 18.58
C GLU A 146 -27.18 -4.65 19.79
N GLU A 147 -26.94 -5.91 20.19
CA GLU A 147 -26.13 -6.30 21.34
C GLU A 147 -24.64 -6.58 21.01
N ASP A 148 -24.21 -6.39 19.74
CA ASP A 148 -22.79 -6.53 19.38
C ASP A 148 -21.97 -5.42 20.07
N GLU A 149 -21.45 -5.72 21.24
CA GLU A 149 -20.57 -4.84 22.00
C GLU A 149 -19.14 -4.96 21.50
N ILE A 150 -18.76 -4.14 20.52
CA ILE A 150 -17.37 -3.96 20.11
C ILE A 150 -16.96 -2.49 20.24
N ASP A 151 -15.75 -2.25 20.69
CA ASP A 151 -15.19 -0.92 20.75
C ASP A 151 -14.73 -0.43 19.37
N PHE A 152 -14.59 0.89 19.22
CA PHE A 152 -13.91 1.45 18.07
C PHE A 152 -12.41 1.12 18.18
N TYR A 153 -11.89 0.48 17.14
CA TYR A 153 -10.46 0.22 17.00
C TYR A 153 -9.80 1.34 16.21
N ASP A 154 -8.83 2.00 16.82
CA ASP A 154 -8.02 3.03 16.19
C ASP A 154 -6.67 2.44 15.71
N PRO A 155 -6.48 2.22 14.40
CA PRO A 155 -5.22 1.71 13.86
C PRO A 155 -4.04 2.69 14.04
N GLU A 156 -4.29 3.97 14.32
CA GLU A 156 -3.24 4.95 14.64
C GLU A 156 -2.64 4.77 16.04
N SER A 157 -3.27 3.98 16.90
CA SER A 157 -2.82 3.75 18.26
C SER A 157 -1.64 2.78 18.39
N GLU A 158 -1.25 2.11 17.30
CA GLU A 158 -0.21 1.09 17.33
C GLU A 158 0.62 1.04 16.03
N ASN A 159 1.78 0.36 16.10
CA ASN A 159 2.62 0.13 14.93
C ASN A 159 2.08 -1.02 14.07
N LEU A 160 1.32 -0.71 13.03
CA LEU A 160 0.75 -1.71 12.12
C LEU A 160 1.81 -2.45 11.27
N VAL A 161 2.97 -1.84 11.04
CA VAL A 161 4.06 -2.48 10.29
C VAL A 161 4.50 -3.78 10.96
N THR A 162 4.45 -3.86 12.29
CA THR A 162 4.79 -5.07 13.04
C THR A 162 3.88 -6.26 12.73
N LYS A 163 2.63 -5.99 12.26
CA LYS A 163 1.64 -7.04 11.93
C LYS A 163 1.82 -7.62 10.53
N VAL A 164 2.45 -6.85 9.64
CA VAL A 164 2.48 -7.16 8.19
C VAL A 164 3.88 -7.44 7.65
N SER A 165 4.92 -6.93 8.30
CA SER A 165 6.31 -7.20 7.95
C SER A 165 6.66 -8.68 8.10
N CYS A 166 7.55 -9.20 7.24
CA CYS A 166 8.13 -10.54 7.41
C CYS A 166 8.80 -10.67 8.79
N LYS A 167 8.87 -11.88 9.32
CA LYS A 167 9.45 -12.12 10.65
C LYS A 167 10.93 -12.45 10.60
N GLU A 168 11.38 -12.97 9.46
CA GLU A 168 12.76 -13.38 9.19
C GLU A 168 13.16 -12.94 7.79
N PRO A 169 14.46 -12.79 7.50
CA PRO A 169 14.93 -12.50 6.16
C PRO A 169 14.50 -13.59 5.16
N VAL A 170 14.05 -13.18 3.97
CA VAL A 170 13.68 -14.06 2.86
C VAL A 170 14.50 -13.68 1.64
N GLU A 171 15.14 -14.68 1.01
CA GLU A 171 15.99 -14.46 -0.15
C GLU A 171 15.39 -14.99 -1.44
N TYR A 172 15.49 -14.16 -2.51
CA TYR A 172 15.09 -14.50 -3.87
C TYR A 172 16.33 -14.34 -4.78
N ARG A 173 16.93 -15.47 -5.21
CA ARG A 173 18.23 -15.49 -5.89
C ARG A 173 18.06 -15.64 -7.40
N TYR A 174 17.85 -14.52 -8.10
CA TYR A 174 17.68 -14.47 -9.57
C TYR A 174 18.83 -13.77 -10.29
N GLY A 175 19.83 -13.26 -9.57
CA GLY A 175 21.01 -12.58 -10.13
C GLY A 175 22.13 -12.44 -9.11
N GLU A 176 23.19 -11.71 -9.49
CA GLU A 176 24.39 -11.51 -8.65
C GLU A 176 24.29 -10.25 -7.77
N LYS A 177 23.62 -9.20 -8.30
CA LYS A 177 23.49 -7.93 -7.60
C LYS A 177 22.53 -8.07 -6.42
N LYS A 178 23.00 -7.76 -5.23
CA LYS A 178 22.28 -7.87 -3.98
C LYS A 178 21.52 -6.59 -3.66
N VAL A 179 20.21 -6.70 -3.55
CA VAL A 179 19.34 -5.61 -3.09
C VAL A 179 18.72 -6.03 -1.76
N VAL A 180 18.96 -5.25 -0.72
CA VAL A 180 18.22 -5.38 0.53
C VAL A 180 16.90 -4.64 0.39
N MET A 181 15.79 -5.30 0.72
CA MET A 181 14.47 -4.69 0.78
C MET A 181 13.96 -4.69 2.22
N ILE A 182 13.78 -3.50 2.79
CA ILE A 182 13.09 -3.34 4.07
C ILE A 182 11.61 -3.58 3.84
N ASP A 183 11.06 -4.57 4.54
CA ASP A 183 9.66 -4.94 4.46
C ASP A 183 8.82 -4.23 5.54
N CYS A 184 8.17 -3.14 5.15
CA CYS A 184 7.20 -2.45 5.98
C CYS A 184 5.75 -2.93 5.77
N GLY A 185 5.56 -4.01 5.02
CA GLY A 185 4.28 -4.52 4.52
C GLY A 185 4.28 -4.54 2.99
N ALA A 186 5.31 -5.16 2.42
CA ALA A 186 5.55 -5.16 0.99
C ALA A 186 4.45 -5.91 0.24
N LYS A 187 3.90 -5.26 -0.78
CA LYS A 187 3.07 -5.92 -1.79
C LYS A 187 3.93 -6.90 -2.58
N LEU A 188 3.42 -8.11 -2.80
CA LEU A 188 4.13 -9.13 -3.56
C LEU A 188 4.41 -8.72 -5.01
N GLN A 189 3.62 -7.82 -5.58
CA GLN A 189 3.92 -7.27 -6.90
C GLN A 189 5.24 -6.47 -6.92
N ILE A 190 5.59 -5.78 -5.85
CA ILE A 190 6.91 -5.12 -5.73
C ILE A 190 8.02 -6.17 -5.79
N VAL A 191 7.85 -7.27 -5.05
CA VAL A 191 8.81 -8.39 -5.09
C VAL A 191 8.90 -8.97 -6.50
N ARG A 192 7.75 -9.23 -7.16
CA ARG A 192 7.71 -9.73 -8.54
C ARG A 192 8.41 -8.78 -9.54
N GLU A 193 8.20 -7.47 -9.43
CA GLU A 193 8.87 -6.50 -10.32
C GLU A 193 10.39 -6.46 -10.09
N LEU A 194 10.85 -6.54 -8.84
CA LEU A 194 12.28 -6.56 -8.51
C LEU A 194 12.97 -7.85 -9.01
N ILE A 195 12.40 -9.03 -8.78
CA ILE A 195 13.01 -10.30 -9.23
C ILE A 195 13.04 -10.46 -10.75
N LYS A 196 12.07 -9.87 -11.48
CA LYS A 196 12.10 -9.78 -12.94
C LYS A 196 13.34 -9.05 -13.46
N GLN A 197 13.95 -8.16 -12.68
CA GLN A 197 15.19 -7.47 -13.01
C GLN A 197 16.45 -8.33 -12.81
N ARG A 198 16.30 -9.61 -12.47
CA ARG A 198 17.38 -10.58 -12.27
C ARG A 198 18.39 -10.12 -11.22
N ILE A 199 17.91 -9.71 -10.07
CA ILE A 199 18.72 -9.38 -8.89
C ILE A 199 18.65 -10.50 -7.84
N HIS A 200 19.56 -10.47 -6.86
CA HIS A 200 19.44 -11.20 -5.62
C HIS A 200 18.75 -10.29 -4.60
N LEU A 201 17.44 -10.49 -4.39
CA LEU A 201 16.64 -9.71 -3.46
C LEU A 201 16.68 -10.36 -2.07
N ILE A 202 17.02 -9.57 -1.04
CA ILE A 202 17.02 -9.99 0.37
C ILE A 202 15.98 -9.13 1.08
N ARG A 203 14.79 -9.69 1.29
CA ARG A 203 13.70 -9.05 2.02
C ARG A 203 13.92 -9.24 3.51
N VAL A 204 14.03 -8.15 4.28
CA VAL A 204 14.29 -8.17 5.71
C VAL A 204 13.16 -7.52 6.50
N PRO A 205 12.93 -7.90 7.79
CA PRO A 205 11.97 -7.22 8.65
C PRO A 205 12.19 -5.71 8.73
N TRP A 206 11.14 -4.96 9.05
CA TRP A 206 11.14 -3.49 9.12
C TRP A 206 12.18 -2.91 10.10
N ASP A 207 12.48 -3.63 11.17
CA ASP A 207 13.40 -3.25 12.25
C ASP A 207 14.78 -3.95 12.16
N TYR A 208 15.01 -4.74 11.13
CA TYR A 208 16.24 -5.51 10.95
C TYR A 208 17.44 -4.60 10.70
N ASP A 209 18.53 -4.79 11.46
CA ASP A 209 19.79 -4.09 11.22
C ASP A 209 20.58 -4.75 10.08
N PHE A 210 20.38 -4.23 8.88
CA PHE A 210 21.07 -4.66 7.66
C PHE A 210 22.38 -3.89 7.40
N THR A 211 22.74 -2.93 8.24
CA THR A 211 23.84 -1.98 7.97
C THR A 211 25.21 -2.64 7.88
N GLY A 212 25.36 -3.82 8.47
CA GLY A 212 26.57 -4.66 8.37
C GLY A 212 26.58 -5.65 7.19
N MET A 213 25.51 -5.71 6.40
CA MET A 213 25.43 -6.63 5.26
C MET A 213 26.20 -6.08 4.05
N ASP A 214 26.66 -7.01 3.21
CA ASP A 214 27.16 -6.67 1.87
C ASP A 214 25.99 -6.65 0.88
N TYR A 215 25.66 -5.47 0.33
CA TYR A 215 24.62 -5.24 -0.66
C TYR A 215 24.98 -4.12 -1.64
N ASP A 216 24.34 -4.09 -2.80
CA ASP A 216 24.58 -3.12 -3.87
C ASP A 216 23.54 -1.98 -3.90
N GLY A 217 22.33 -2.19 -3.37
CA GLY A 217 21.26 -1.19 -3.31
C GLY A 217 20.25 -1.47 -2.21
N LEU A 218 19.56 -0.43 -1.76
CA LEU A 218 18.52 -0.48 -0.73
C LEU A 218 17.15 -0.15 -1.34
N PHE A 219 16.18 -1.01 -1.07
CA PHE A 219 14.77 -0.77 -1.42
C PHE A 219 13.93 -0.65 -0.13
N ILE A 220 12.99 0.30 -0.08
CA ILE A 220 12.11 0.50 1.07
C ILE A 220 10.68 0.33 0.58
N SER A 221 9.99 -0.68 1.10
CA SER A 221 8.66 -1.05 0.62
C SER A 221 7.56 -0.07 1.08
N ASN A 222 6.36 -0.27 0.55
CA ASN A 222 5.12 0.26 1.07
C ASN A 222 4.78 -0.34 2.44
N GLY A 223 3.76 0.20 3.11
CA GLY A 223 3.26 -0.33 4.37
C GLY A 223 2.10 0.49 4.96
N PRO A 224 1.41 -0.04 5.98
CA PRO A 224 0.29 0.59 6.66
C PRO A 224 0.70 1.55 7.78
N GLY A 225 -0.23 2.43 8.14
CA GLY A 225 -0.20 3.19 9.39
C GLY A 225 0.69 4.41 9.38
N ASN A 226 1.06 4.85 10.58
CA ASN A 226 1.81 6.07 10.81
C ASN A 226 3.33 5.81 10.72
N PRO A 227 4.07 6.50 9.83
CA PRO A 227 5.52 6.32 9.69
C PRO A 227 6.33 6.73 10.95
N ASP A 228 5.72 7.44 11.89
CA ASP A 228 6.39 7.82 13.15
C ASP A 228 6.73 6.62 14.03
N TYR A 229 5.99 5.53 13.90
CA TYR A 229 6.31 4.29 14.62
C TYR A 229 7.55 3.56 14.09
N CYS A 230 8.08 3.93 12.94
CA CYS A 230 9.22 3.27 12.30
C CYS A 230 10.56 4.01 12.54
N ALA A 231 10.75 4.61 13.72
CA ALA A 231 11.96 5.39 14.04
C ALA A 231 13.26 4.59 13.86
N ILE A 232 13.27 3.30 14.24
CA ILE A 232 14.44 2.42 14.08
C ILE A 232 14.79 2.22 12.60
N THR A 233 13.78 2.04 11.74
CA THR A 233 13.95 1.92 10.29
C THR A 233 14.57 3.20 9.71
N VAL A 234 14.09 4.38 10.15
CA VAL A 234 14.63 5.68 9.74
C VAL A 234 16.11 5.81 10.10
N GLU A 235 16.52 5.33 11.29
CA GLU A 235 17.94 5.32 11.68
C GLU A 235 18.79 4.42 10.81
N HIS A 236 18.29 3.22 10.46
CA HIS A 236 18.99 2.30 9.55
C HIS A 236 19.13 2.90 8.16
N ILE A 237 18.09 3.57 7.63
CA ILE A 237 18.14 4.27 6.35
C ILE A 237 19.17 5.39 6.39
N ARG A 238 19.24 6.21 7.46
CA ARG A 238 20.27 7.26 7.61
C ARG A 238 21.69 6.71 7.55
N LYS A 239 21.94 5.57 8.21
CA LYS A 239 23.26 4.90 8.13
C LYS A 239 23.55 4.40 6.72
N ALA A 240 22.56 3.82 6.04
CA ALA A 240 22.70 3.34 4.67
C ALA A 240 23.02 4.49 3.69
N MET A 241 22.39 5.65 3.84
CA MET A 241 22.63 6.84 3.01
C MET A 241 24.09 7.38 3.10
N GLN A 242 24.85 7.00 4.13
CA GLN A 242 26.27 7.36 4.23
C GLN A 242 27.15 6.55 3.26
N GLN A 243 26.65 5.44 2.73
CA GLN A 243 27.39 4.56 1.81
C GLN A 243 27.23 4.94 0.34
N ASP A 244 26.43 5.96 0.01
CA ASP A 244 26.11 6.42 -1.35
C ASP A 244 25.58 5.33 -2.30
N LYS A 245 25.11 4.18 -1.80
CA LYS A 245 24.49 3.12 -2.59
C LYS A 245 23.09 3.56 -3.00
N PRO A 246 22.58 3.15 -4.19
CA PRO A 246 21.23 3.50 -4.61
C PRO A 246 20.18 3.16 -3.57
N VAL A 247 19.27 4.11 -3.31
CA VAL A 247 18.13 3.94 -2.40
C VAL A 247 16.84 4.29 -3.15
N PHE A 248 15.87 3.38 -3.15
CA PHE A 248 14.55 3.63 -3.71
C PHE A 248 13.45 3.28 -2.70
N GLY A 249 12.51 4.21 -2.48
CA GLY A 249 11.38 4.03 -1.57
C GLY A 249 10.02 4.18 -2.26
N ILE A 250 9.05 3.33 -1.91
CA ILE A 250 7.67 3.38 -2.41
C ILE A 250 6.70 3.60 -1.24
N CYS A 251 5.80 4.58 -1.36
CA CYS A 251 4.71 4.88 -0.43
C CYS A 251 5.22 5.11 1.01
N MET A 252 5.07 4.16 1.93
CA MET A 252 5.72 4.22 3.26
C MET A 252 7.24 4.44 3.11
N GLY A 253 7.88 3.82 2.14
CA GLY A 253 9.30 4.00 1.87
C GLY A 253 9.67 5.42 1.46
N ASN A 254 8.81 6.15 0.74
CA ASN A 254 8.98 7.58 0.46
C ASN A 254 8.93 8.39 1.76
N GLN A 255 7.99 8.09 2.64
CA GLN A 255 7.83 8.78 3.91
C GLN A 255 9.03 8.53 4.84
N LEU A 256 9.51 7.29 4.93
CA LEU A 256 10.67 6.93 5.76
C LEU A 256 11.97 7.52 5.21
N LEU A 257 12.15 7.55 3.89
CA LEU A 257 13.31 8.20 3.27
C LEU A 257 13.27 9.71 3.51
N ALA A 258 12.11 10.37 3.40
CA ALA A 258 11.96 11.78 3.71
C ALA A 258 12.30 12.09 5.19
N LYS A 259 11.86 11.24 6.12
CA LYS A 259 12.23 11.36 7.56
C LYS A 259 13.73 11.13 7.79
N ALA A 260 14.35 10.22 7.06
CA ALA A 260 15.80 10.02 7.10
C ALA A 260 16.56 11.24 6.54
N ALA A 261 16.00 11.92 5.55
CA ALA A 261 16.49 13.18 4.99
C ALA A 261 16.27 14.41 5.89
N GLY A 262 15.55 14.26 7.02
CA GLY A 262 15.30 15.34 7.97
C GLY A 262 13.94 16.03 7.85
N ALA A 263 13.12 15.66 6.86
CA ALA A 263 11.74 16.14 6.75
C ALA A 263 10.81 15.40 7.73
N ASN A 264 9.55 15.80 7.77
CA ASN A 264 8.49 15.09 8.47
C ASN A 264 7.32 14.76 7.54
N THR A 265 6.35 14.05 8.07
CA THR A 265 5.11 13.69 7.39
C THR A 265 3.92 14.26 8.14
N TYR A 266 2.78 14.36 7.46
CA TYR A 266 1.52 14.78 8.06
C TYR A 266 0.37 13.91 7.54
N LYS A 267 -0.65 13.71 8.38
CA LYS A 267 -1.84 12.93 8.01
C LYS A 267 -2.73 13.77 7.08
N LEU A 268 -3.10 13.19 5.94
CA LEU A 268 -4.08 13.76 5.02
C LEU A 268 -5.49 13.61 5.60
N LYS A 269 -6.38 14.50 5.26
CA LYS A 269 -7.75 14.50 5.77
C LYS A 269 -8.49 13.18 5.50
N TYR A 270 -8.36 12.63 4.29
CA TYR A 270 -8.98 11.36 3.89
C TYR A 270 -8.07 10.46 3.04
N GLY A 271 -6.82 10.90 2.81
CA GLY A 271 -5.84 10.15 2.04
C GLY A 271 -6.14 10.05 0.53
N HIS A 272 -5.20 9.45 -0.19
CA HIS A 272 -5.34 9.15 -1.62
C HIS A 272 -5.47 7.64 -1.81
N ARG A 273 -6.63 7.17 -2.30
CA ARG A 273 -6.90 5.76 -2.60
C ARG A 273 -7.66 5.65 -3.90
N SER A 274 -6.92 5.39 -4.99
CA SER A 274 -7.48 5.19 -6.32
C SER A 274 -6.42 4.73 -7.32
N HIS A 275 -6.86 4.37 -8.54
CA HIS A 275 -5.98 3.99 -9.64
C HIS A 275 -5.88 5.07 -10.74
N ASN A 276 -6.32 6.30 -10.47
CA ASN A 276 -6.36 7.38 -11.44
C ASN A 276 -5.89 8.73 -10.88
N GLN A 277 -4.90 8.71 -9.98
CA GLN A 277 -4.30 9.91 -9.43
C GLN A 277 -3.27 10.50 -10.40
N PRO A 278 -3.51 11.73 -10.91
CA PRO A 278 -2.56 12.39 -11.79
C PRO A 278 -1.42 13.00 -10.99
N VAL A 279 -0.18 12.69 -11.38
CA VAL A 279 1.02 13.30 -10.82
C VAL A 279 1.81 13.99 -11.92
N ARG A 280 2.45 15.11 -11.59
CA ARG A 280 3.36 15.84 -12.48
C ARG A 280 4.78 15.76 -11.97
N ARG A 281 5.72 15.45 -12.85
CA ARG A 281 7.14 15.52 -12.53
C ARG A 281 7.60 16.98 -12.45
N VAL A 282 8.36 17.31 -11.40
CA VAL A 282 8.94 18.64 -11.21
C VAL A 282 10.12 18.81 -12.16
N GLY A 283 10.20 19.99 -12.81
CA GLY A 283 11.28 20.34 -13.72
C GLY A 283 11.00 20.08 -15.19
N ASP A 284 9.96 19.33 -15.52
CA ASP A 284 9.43 19.19 -16.88
C ASP A 284 7.89 19.10 -16.84
N ASN A 285 7.26 18.89 -17.99
CA ASN A 285 5.79 18.81 -18.09
C ASN A 285 5.27 17.36 -18.16
N ALA A 286 6.08 16.36 -17.82
CA ALA A 286 5.64 14.98 -17.82
C ALA A 286 4.61 14.72 -16.72
N CYS A 287 3.48 14.15 -17.11
CA CYS A 287 2.39 13.77 -16.23
C CYS A 287 2.13 12.27 -16.36
N PHE A 288 1.81 11.64 -15.24
CA PHE A 288 1.52 10.21 -15.17
C PHE A 288 0.21 10.00 -14.42
N ILE A 289 -0.54 8.98 -14.82
CA ILE A 289 -1.65 8.48 -14.03
C ILE A 289 -1.12 7.37 -13.13
N THR A 290 -1.40 7.46 -11.83
CA THR A 290 -0.82 6.58 -10.82
C THR A 290 -1.87 5.89 -9.96
N SER A 291 -1.48 4.74 -9.42
CA SER A 291 -2.19 4.05 -8.34
C SER A 291 -1.68 4.54 -7.00
N GLN A 292 -2.60 4.84 -6.07
CA GLN A 292 -2.24 5.36 -4.74
C GLN A 292 -3.09 4.71 -3.65
N ASN A 293 -2.46 4.46 -2.51
CA ASN A 293 -3.11 4.02 -1.27
C ASN A 293 -2.29 4.49 -0.07
N HIS A 294 -2.50 5.75 0.34
CA HIS A 294 -1.80 6.32 1.49
C HIS A 294 -2.63 7.34 2.24
N GLY A 295 -2.41 7.43 3.57
CA GLY A 295 -3.05 8.41 4.46
C GLY A 295 -2.11 9.53 4.89
N TYR A 296 -0.81 9.44 4.59
CA TYR A 296 0.20 10.43 4.95
C TYR A 296 0.89 10.99 3.71
N ALA A 297 1.36 12.23 3.82
CA ALA A 297 2.17 12.90 2.81
C ALA A 297 3.44 13.51 3.43
N VAL A 298 4.47 13.70 2.60
CA VAL A 298 5.72 14.35 3.01
C VAL A 298 5.53 15.86 3.06
N ASN A 299 5.98 16.49 4.14
CA ASN A 299 6.10 17.94 4.24
C ASN A 299 7.41 18.39 3.57
N GLU A 300 7.33 18.73 2.30
CA GLU A 300 8.49 19.10 1.48
C GLU A 300 9.18 20.39 1.93
N SER A 301 8.47 21.28 2.66
CA SER A 301 9.06 22.54 3.16
C SER A 301 10.18 22.32 4.20
N LEU A 302 10.31 21.10 4.71
CA LEU A 302 11.34 20.68 5.66
C LEU A 302 12.46 19.84 5.02
N LEU A 303 12.44 19.64 3.71
CA LEU A 303 13.54 18.99 3.00
C LEU A 303 14.77 19.91 3.03
N GLY A 304 15.94 19.33 3.35
CA GLY A 304 17.21 20.05 3.27
C GLY A 304 17.60 20.44 1.84
N ASP A 305 18.56 21.37 1.71
CA ASP A 305 18.96 21.93 0.41
C ASP A 305 19.53 20.89 -0.59
N GLU A 306 19.95 19.71 -0.12
CA GLU A 306 20.44 18.63 -0.96
C GLU A 306 19.32 17.80 -1.61
N TRP A 307 18.08 18.00 -1.18
CA TRP A 307 16.90 17.29 -1.67
C TRP A 307 15.98 18.21 -2.47
N GLU A 308 15.16 17.63 -3.30
CA GLU A 308 14.12 18.35 -4.04
C GLU A 308 12.85 17.50 -4.17
N PRO A 309 11.66 18.13 -4.24
CA PRO A 309 10.44 17.46 -4.68
C PRO A 309 10.64 16.92 -6.09
N TRP A 310 10.22 15.69 -6.32
CA TRP A 310 10.33 15.06 -7.65
C TRP A 310 8.98 14.94 -8.35
N PHE A 311 7.93 14.63 -7.60
CA PHE A 311 6.57 14.57 -8.10
C PHE A 311 5.61 15.32 -7.21
N ILE A 312 4.54 15.87 -7.82
CA ILE A 312 3.48 16.61 -7.16
C ILE A 312 2.12 16.09 -7.66
N ASN A 313 1.17 15.85 -6.75
CA ASN A 313 -0.21 15.51 -7.07
C ASN A 313 -0.90 16.70 -7.75
N MET A 314 -1.55 16.45 -8.87
CA MET A 314 -2.21 17.53 -9.63
C MET A 314 -3.58 17.92 -9.07
N ASN A 315 -4.15 17.13 -8.17
CA ASN A 315 -5.46 17.42 -7.57
C ASN A 315 -5.36 18.38 -6.39
N ASP A 316 -4.31 18.26 -5.55
CA ASP A 316 -4.21 19.02 -4.30
C ASP A 316 -2.81 19.58 -4.01
N GLY A 317 -1.83 19.33 -4.88
CA GLY A 317 -0.47 19.85 -4.74
C GLY A 317 0.39 19.16 -3.70
N THR A 318 -0.03 18.03 -3.14
CA THR A 318 0.78 17.25 -2.19
C THR A 318 2.02 16.67 -2.84
N ASN A 319 3.09 16.49 -2.05
CA ASN A 319 4.31 15.83 -2.52
C ASN A 319 4.05 14.36 -2.83
N GLU A 320 4.48 13.94 -4.01
CA GLU A 320 4.32 12.57 -4.52
C GLU A 320 5.67 11.87 -4.79
N GLY A 321 6.76 12.45 -4.31
CA GLY A 321 8.08 11.87 -4.41
C GLY A 321 9.17 12.89 -4.17
N ILE A 322 10.32 12.40 -3.70
CA ILE A 322 11.51 13.21 -3.46
C ILE A 322 12.73 12.55 -4.11
N ARG A 323 13.73 13.36 -4.42
CA ARG A 323 15.04 12.87 -4.86
C ARG A 323 16.19 13.72 -4.31
N HIS A 324 17.32 13.11 -4.12
CA HIS A 324 18.56 13.81 -3.80
C HIS A 324 19.19 14.37 -5.08
N LYS A 325 19.69 15.61 -5.04
CA LYS A 325 20.19 16.33 -6.23
C LYS A 325 21.42 15.69 -6.87
N THR A 326 22.24 14.99 -6.10
CA THR A 326 23.55 14.47 -6.56
C THR A 326 23.78 12.99 -6.24
N LYS A 327 23.10 12.44 -5.21
CA LYS A 327 23.23 11.03 -4.81
C LYS A 327 22.10 10.19 -5.41
N PRO A 328 22.29 8.88 -5.57
CA PRO A 328 21.29 7.99 -6.18
C PRO A 328 20.16 7.62 -5.17
N PHE A 329 19.56 8.63 -4.52
CA PHE A 329 18.47 8.45 -3.56
C PHE A 329 17.21 9.08 -4.10
N PHE A 330 16.15 8.30 -4.21
CA PHE A 330 14.87 8.78 -4.70
C PHE A 330 13.72 7.94 -4.17
N SER A 331 12.53 8.49 -4.23
CA SER A 331 11.31 7.79 -3.81
C SER A 331 10.07 8.36 -4.47
N VAL A 332 9.01 7.55 -4.48
CA VAL A 332 7.69 7.93 -4.97
C VAL A 332 6.62 7.57 -3.95
N GLN A 333 5.60 8.42 -3.81
CA GLN A 333 4.49 8.19 -2.90
C GLN A 333 3.46 7.24 -3.51
N PHE A 334 3.31 7.26 -4.83
CA PHE A 334 2.44 6.37 -5.58
C PHE A 334 3.05 4.97 -5.74
N HIS A 335 2.25 4.04 -6.28
CA HIS A 335 2.61 2.63 -6.47
C HIS A 335 2.95 2.34 -7.95
N PRO A 336 4.23 2.34 -8.34
CA PRO A 336 4.62 2.08 -9.73
C PRO A 336 4.42 0.62 -10.16
N GLU A 337 4.34 -0.32 -9.21
CA GLU A 337 4.02 -1.73 -9.46
C GLU A 337 2.57 -1.95 -9.90
N ALA A 338 1.67 -1.12 -9.45
CA ALA A 338 0.27 -0.89 -9.83
C ALA A 338 -0.51 -2.10 -10.34
N THR A 339 -0.64 -3.14 -9.55
CA THR A 339 -1.54 -4.26 -9.87
C THR A 339 -2.99 -3.79 -9.81
N GLY A 340 -3.72 -3.98 -10.90
CA GLY A 340 -5.09 -3.46 -11.08
C GLY A 340 -5.17 -1.99 -11.50
N GLY A 341 -4.03 -1.26 -11.60
CA GLY A 341 -3.94 0.14 -11.99
C GLY A 341 -3.09 0.41 -13.24
N PRO A 342 -2.79 1.69 -13.53
CA PRO A 342 -1.97 2.10 -14.67
C PRO A 342 -0.53 1.64 -14.52
N THR A 343 0.11 1.32 -15.64
CA THR A 343 1.48 0.76 -15.68
C THR A 343 2.52 1.77 -16.14
N ASP A 344 2.14 3.04 -16.28
CA ASP A 344 2.95 4.12 -16.85
C ASP A 344 4.25 4.37 -16.08
N THR A 345 4.31 3.99 -14.82
CA THR A 345 5.43 4.28 -13.92
C THR A 345 6.27 3.04 -13.57
N ARG A 346 6.04 1.88 -14.18
CA ARG A 346 6.82 0.66 -13.91
C ARG A 346 8.31 0.78 -14.21
N PHE A 347 8.70 1.70 -15.08
CA PHE A 347 10.10 1.94 -15.45
C PHE A 347 10.99 2.30 -14.24
N PHE A 348 10.44 2.74 -13.11
CA PHE A 348 11.21 3.04 -11.90
C PHE A 348 11.98 1.84 -11.35
N PHE A 349 11.47 0.63 -11.52
CA PHE A 349 12.18 -0.59 -11.12
C PHE A 349 13.43 -0.81 -11.99
N GLU A 350 13.32 -0.57 -13.30
CA GLU A 350 14.47 -0.65 -14.21
C GLU A 350 15.48 0.46 -13.92
N GLU A 351 15.03 1.69 -13.66
CA GLU A 351 15.92 2.82 -13.32
C GLU A 351 16.70 2.53 -12.05
N PHE A 352 16.03 2.03 -11.00
CA PHE A 352 16.69 1.64 -9.77
C PHE A 352 17.76 0.57 -10.01
N VAL A 353 17.44 -0.50 -10.74
CA VAL A 353 18.39 -1.59 -10.98
C VAL A 353 19.54 -1.15 -11.90
N LYS A 354 19.31 -0.25 -12.85
CA LYS A 354 20.39 0.38 -13.63
C LYS A 354 21.39 1.10 -12.72
N LEU A 355 20.93 1.84 -11.72
CA LEU A 355 21.83 2.49 -10.74
C LEU A 355 22.60 1.48 -9.89
N VAL A 356 21.95 0.38 -9.48
CA VAL A 356 22.56 -0.73 -8.73
C VAL A 356 23.67 -1.41 -9.55
N THR A 357 23.50 -1.54 -10.87
CA THR A 357 24.44 -2.22 -11.77
C THR A 357 25.57 -1.31 -12.26
N ALA A 358 25.32 -0.04 -12.52
CA ALA A 358 26.28 0.91 -13.11
C ALA A 358 27.53 1.16 -12.24
N ARG A 359 27.51 0.88 -10.96
CA ARG A 359 28.58 1.19 -10.01
C ARG A 359 29.83 0.28 -10.11
N GLN A 360 29.77 -0.83 -10.85
CA GLN A 360 30.96 -1.70 -11.07
C GLN A 360 31.89 -1.19 -12.16
N ASP A 361 31.38 -0.40 -13.14
CA ASP A 361 32.19 0.07 -14.26
C ASP A 361 33.11 1.26 -13.90
N SER A 362 32.85 1.94 -12.77
CA SER A 362 33.69 3.05 -12.28
C SER A 362 34.88 2.62 -11.43
N GLY A 363 35.07 1.33 -11.16
CA GLY A 363 36.16 0.75 -10.36
C GLY A 363 37.33 0.19 -11.14
N ILE A 364 37.32 0.22 -12.48
CA ILE A 364 38.39 -0.28 -13.34
C ILE A 364 38.75 0.79 -14.38
N LEU A 365 39.31 1.93 -13.94
CA LEU A 365 40.13 2.82 -14.75
C LEU A 365 41.13 3.53 -13.82
N THR A 366 42.06 2.75 -13.29
CA THR A 366 43.37 3.25 -12.86
C THR A 366 44.42 2.22 -13.28
N GLU A 367 44.90 2.37 -14.52
CA GLU A 367 46.31 2.25 -14.91
C GLU A 367 46.51 2.96 -16.24
#